data_f9518b3a9be6f3f45ab74dcf86d1a612
#
_entry.id   f9518b3a9be6f3f45ab74dcf86d1a612
#
_cell.length_a   1.000
_cell.length_b   1.000
_cell.length_c   1.000
_cell.angle_alpha   90.00
_cell.angle_beta   90.00
_cell.angle_gamma   90.00
#
_symmetry.space_group_name_H-M   'P 1'
#
loop_
_entity.id
_entity.type
_entity.pdbx_description
1 polymer ?
#
loop_
_entity_poly.entity_id
_entity_poly.type
_entity_poly.pdbx_seq_one_letter_code
_entity_poly.pdbx_strand_id
1 'polypeptide(L)'
;MKTKAFAVFTALSVAVCSLGGAASTQTKAAPSKAAPVTIDMFTSPGSDIVNMDTNWFTKYAEKTFNMNIKWILAPNDPGTKQSLLLASGDYPAVFWSGGFTPAQELKYGQQGVLVPLNKYIQEYAPNLVQAMKTTPGMAQVMTAPDGNMYGIPQINYCWHCAWAAKYWINTRWLKELNLKMPSTPDELFNVLMAFKNHPPAGVKNVIPLDAGGPNGGAWHANLATFLMNAFIYDDETDFFTIQNGKVVFAPTQAGWKAGLTYIHKLYTNGLFSSEALTQNSTQYYGQVQQGRVGVFAEGGSNDAINYGQAGSDWQYWKTIPPLKGANGQSQAAFFGNGESNVVFAITNKATPDQIKAIMQLVNFVYTVRGTTMLDFGPQGKYWTPAKPGELGLTGHQALINVDWNTFYSGSARQNWGWDQQGPYDQSKAWRDGGVAIPATSPGGSATMLQQETVKNYAGHQPRYVFPASVWIQPSQVQQYSMLQTNINTFVNQWTDQFIVGTKDLNTDWNAYVQGVNNLGLSQYLQLSQSAMGKPFDTSSFKGEG
;
A
#
# COMPACT_ATOMS: atom_id res chain seq x y z
N MET A 1 -34.55 63.00 55.81
CA MET A 1 -35.66 63.91 55.96
C MET A 1 -36.88 63.39 55.22
N LYS A 2 -37.96 63.21 55.98
CA LYS A 2 -39.39 63.20 55.57
C LYS A 2 -39.87 62.13 54.63
N THR A 3 -40.70 61.27 55.00
CA THR A 3 -41.88 60.97 55.80
C THR A 3 -42.91 60.30 54.90
N LYS A 4 -43.29 59.11 55.29
CA LYS A 4 -44.62 58.50 55.50
C LYS A 4 -45.77 58.86 54.54
N ALA A 5 -46.46 57.81 54.07
CA ALA A 5 -47.86 57.64 54.52
C ALA A 5 -48.40 56.24 54.16
N PHE A 6 -49.04 55.65 55.16
CA PHE A 6 -49.89 54.48 55.17
C PHE A 6 -51.28 54.79 54.54
N ALA A 7 -51.88 53.86 53.89
CA ALA A 7 -53.35 53.73 53.84
C ALA A 7 -53.73 52.27 53.73
N VAL A 8 -54.37 51.77 54.76
CA VAL A 8 -55.10 50.52 54.89
C VAL A 8 -56.48 50.72 54.31
N PHE A 9 -57.01 49.83 53.48
CA PHE A 9 -58.43 49.59 53.34
C PHE A 9 -58.76 48.12 53.16
N THR A 10 -59.77 47.73 53.92
CA THR A 10 -60.21 46.38 54.24
C THR A 10 -61.22 45.86 53.21
N ALA A 11 -61.15 44.56 52.93
CA ALA A 11 -62.18 43.56 52.67
C ALA A 11 -63.38 43.85 51.71
N LEU A 12 -63.55 42.95 50.75
CA LEU A 12 -64.81 42.20 50.65
C LEU A 12 -64.60 40.93 49.77
N SER A 13 -65.03 39.82 50.33
CA SER A 13 -64.98 38.49 49.72
C SER A 13 -66.10 38.34 48.66
N VAL A 14 -65.74 37.90 47.43
CA VAL A 14 -66.75 37.26 46.53
C VAL A 14 -66.09 36.03 45.96
N ALA A 15 -66.62 34.85 46.35
CA ALA A 15 -66.26 33.56 45.82
C ALA A 15 -66.88 33.39 44.42
N VAL A 16 -66.04 33.26 43.38
CA VAL A 16 -66.48 32.80 42.06
C VAL A 16 -65.70 31.56 41.74
N CYS A 17 -66.36 30.41 41.76
CA CYS A 17 -65.82 29.15 41.23
C CYS A 17 -65.67 29.29 39.72
N SER A 18 -64.41 29.32 39.23
CA SER A 18 -64.06 29.10 37.84
C SER A 18 -63.20 27.90 37.72
N LEU A 19 -63.73 26.90 37.05
CA LEU A 19 -63.00 25.72 36.56
C LEU A 19 -61.82 26.15 35.64
N GLY A 20 -60.62 26.23 36.19
CA GLY A 20 -59.40 26.46 35.45
C GLY A 20 -58.76 25.15 35.13
N GLY A 21 -58.82 24.72 33.86
CA GLY A 21 -58.07 23.60 33.36
C GLY A 21 -56.56 23.88 33.51
N ALA A 22 -55.88 23.05 34.27
CA ALA A 22 -54.43 23.03 34.34
C ALA A 22 -53.85 22.60 32.98
N ALA A 23 -53.42 23.57 32.17
CA ALA A 23 -52.55 23.31 31.03
C ALA A 23 -51.19 22.81 31.57
N SER A 24 -51.02 21.51 31.59
CA SER A 24 -49.69 20.91 31.80
C SER A 24 -48.80 21.30 30.63
N THR A 25 -47.92 22.27 30.83
CA THR A 25 -46.77 22.49 29.94
C THR A 25 -45.88 21.23 29.96
N GLN A 26 -46.13 20.32 29.02
CA GLN A 26 -45.16 19.29 28.71
C GLN A 26 -43.90 19.99 28.20
N THR A 27 -42.93 20.17 29.06
CA THR A 27 -41.55 20.42 28.67
C THR A 27 -41.14 19.22 27.81
N LYS A 28 -41.07 19.42 26.48
CA LYS A 28 -40.41 18.47 25.58
C LYS A 28 -39.01 18.26 26.14
N ALA A 29 -38.78 17.12 26.77
CA ALA A 29 -37.45 16.68 27.13
C ALA A 29 -36.59 16.72 25.85
N ALA A 30 -35.44 17.39 25.92
CA ALA A 30 -34.47 17.33 24.85
C ALA A 30 -34.22 15.86 24.54
N PRO A 31 -34.09 15.46 23.24
CA PRO A 31 -33.87 14.07 22.90
C PRO A 31 -32.63 13.57 23.65
N SER A 32 -32.79 12.60 24.53
CA SER A 32 -31.67 11.97 25.21
C SER A 32 -30.74 11.38 24.15
N LYS A 33 -29.48 11.74 24.20
CA LYS A 33 -28.46 11.16 23.28
C LYS A 33 -28.54 9.64 23.45
N ALA A 34 -28.76 8.91 22.36
CA ALA A 34 -28.81 7.46 22.39
C ALA A 34 -27.52 6.90 23.05
N ALA A 35 -27.64 5.81 23.82
CA ALA A 35 -26.48 5.17 24.43
C ALA A 35 -25.50 4.71 23.33
N PRO A 36 -24.18 4.78 23.58
CA PRO A 36 -23.19 4.32 22.60
C PRO A 36 -23.32 2.83 22.33
N VAL A 37 -23.19 2.42 21.06
CA VAL A 37 -23.15 1.00 20.66
C VAL A 37 -21.76 0.43 20.93
N THR A 38 -21.65 -0.78 21.46
CA THR A 38 -20.37 -1.44 21.64
C THR A 38 -20.10 -2.35 20.45
N ILE A 39 -18.90 -2.23 19.84
CA ILE A 39 -18.50 -2.95 18.61
C ILE A 39 -17.22 -3.72 18.88
N ASP A 40 -17.26 -5.04 18.74
CA ASP A 40 -16.07 -5.88 18.74
C ASP A 40 -15.39 -5.72 17.37
N MET A 41 -14.11 -5.28 17.37
CA MET A 41 -13.40 -4.89 16.17
C MET A 41 -12.01 -5.53 16.11
N PHE A 42 -11.76 -6.30 15.05
CA PHE A 42 -10.44 -6.91 14.79
C PHE A 42 -9.54 -5.91 14.07
N THR A 43 -8.27 -5.85 14.52
CA THR A 43 -7.22 -5.09 13.81
C THR A 43 -5.83 -5.68 14.04
N SER A 44 -4.90 -5.37 13.15
CA SER A 44 -3.47 -5.67 13.26
C SER A 44 -2.70 -4.35 13.43
N PRO A 45 -2.52 -3.84 14.65
CA PRO A 45 -1.84 -2.57 14.87
C PRO A 45 -0.37 -2.65 14.47
N GLY A 46 0.17 -1.55 13.93
CA GLY A 46 1.60 -1.38 13.70
C GLY A 46 2.41 -1.44 15.01
N SER A 47 3.67 -1.81 14.90
CA SER A 47 4.58 -1.93 16.07
C SER A 47 4.87 -0.56 16.74
N ASP A 48 4.64 0.52 16.03
CA ASP A 48 4.78 1.90 16.49
C ASP A 48 3.61 2.36 17.38
N ILE A 49 2.44 1.70 17.33
CA ILE A 49 1.28 2.06 18.13
C ILE A 49 1.45 1.57 19.57
N VAL A 50 1.33 2.49 20.52
CA VAL A 50 1.49 2.18 21.97
C VAL A 50 0.35 1.33 22.48
N ASN A 51 -0.90 1.76 22.26
CA ASN A 51 -2.09 1.08 22.78
C ASN A 51 -3.36 1.53 22.04
N MET A 52 -4.08 0.61 21.45
CA MET A 52 -5.30 0.90 20.69
C MET A 52 -6.44 1.45 21.54
N ASP A 53 -6.60 0.99 22.80
CA ASP A 53 -7.70 1.44 23.67
C ASP A 53 -7.52 2.89 24.14
N THR A 54 -6.29 3.32 24.37
CA THR A 54 -5.98 4.69 24.80
C THR A 54 -5.58 5.61 23.67
N ASN A 55 -5.50 5.10 22.43
CA ASN A 55 -5.15 5.87 21.26
C ASN A 55 -6.12 7.03 21.04
N TRP A 56 -5.58 8.21 20.70
CA TRP A 56 -6.38 9.43 20.54
C TRP A 56 -7.45 9.27 19.46
N PHE A 57 -7.12 8.64 18.32
CA PHE A 57 -8.11 8.47 17.24
C PHE A 57 -9.21 7.48 17.65
N THR A 58 -8.90 6.44 18.45
CA THR A 58 -9.92 5.57 19.05
C THR A 58 -10.90 6.41 19.90
N LYS A 59 -10.39 7.25 20.80
CA LYS A 59 -11.26 8.09 21.65
C LYS A 59 -12.02 9.13 20.86
N TYR A 60 -11.43 9.67 19.80
CA TYR A 60 -12.11 10.55 18.86
C TYR A 60 -13.26 9.83 18.14
N ALA A 61 -13.01 8.63 17.60
CA ALA A 61 -14.03 7.84 16.91
C ALA A 61 -15.19 7.44 17.84
N GLU A 62 -14.87 6.93 19.04
CA GLU A 62 -15.87 6.57 20.06
C GLU A 62 -16.79 7.73 20.39
N LYS A 63 -16.22 8.90 20.67
CA LYS A 63 -16.97 10.11 21.01
C LYS A 63 -17.80 10.64 19.83
N THR A 64 -17.22 10.66 18.63
CA THR A 64 -17.82 11.31 17.45
C THR A 64 -18.95 10.48 16.87
N PHE A 65 -18.77 9.16 16.80
CA PHE A 65 -19.72 8.24 16.17
C PHE A 65 -20.58 7.49 17.18
N ASN A 66 -20.56 7.91 18.46
CA ASN A 66 -21.37 7.37 19.55
C ASN A 66 -21.23 5.85 19.69
N MET A 67 -19.99 5.35 19.75
CA MET A 67 -19.66 3.94 19.89
C MET A 67 -18.62 3.71 20.98
N ASN A 68 -18.51 2.44 21.44
CA ASN A 68 -17.38 1.94 22.24
C ASN A 68 -16.73 0.83 21.44
N ILE A 69 -15.42 0.87 21.26
CA ILE A 69 -14.67 -0.13 20.49
C ILE A 69 -14.03 -1.13 21.48
N LYS A 70 -14.29 -2.42 21.25
CA LYS A 70 -13.56 -3.50 21.90
C LYS A 70 -12.62 -4.13 20.89
N TRP A 71 -11.34 -3.95 21.10
CA TRP A 71 -10.31 -4.41 20.18
C TRP A 71 -10.00 -5.88 20.33
N ILE A 72 -9.92 -6.60 19.20
CA ILE A 72 -9.33 -7.93 19.05
C ILE A 72 -8.04 -7.75 18.27
N LEU A 73 -6.92 -7.65 18.97
CA LEU A 73 -5.62 -7.30 18.39
C LEU A 73 -4.88 -8.54 17.88
N ALA A 74 -4.28 -8.42 16.70
CA ALA A 74 -3.44 -9.45 16.06
C ALA A 74 -2.12 -8.84 15.56
N PRO A 75 -1.21 -8.42 16.45
CA PRO A 75 0.04 -7.77 16.06
C PRO A 75 1.01 -8.70 15.33
N ASN A 76 0.87 -10.00 15.54
CA ASN A 76 1.65 -11.04 14.89
C ASN A 76 0.70 -11.98 14.14
N ASP A 77 1.03 -12.31 12.89
CA ASP A 77 0.27 -13.23 12.05
C ASP A 77 -1.27 -12.99 12.06
N PRO A 78 -1.72 -11.81 11.59
CA PRO A 78 -3.15 -11.48 11.57
C PRO A 78 -3.95 -12.44 10.68
N GLY A 79 -3.37 -12.98 9.63
CA GLY A 79 -4.02 -13.89 8.70
C GLY A 79 -4.42 -15.22 9.37
N THR A 80 -3.53 -15.82 10.13
CA THR A 80 -3.84 -17.04 10.91
C THR A 80 -4.90 -16.77 11.97
N LYS A 81 -4.79 -15.66 12.72
CA LYS A 81 -5.80 -15.32 13.74
C LYS A 81 -7.17 -15.07 13.14
N GLN A 82 -7.26 -14.32 12.05
CA GLN A 82 -8.50 -14.11 11.30
C GLN A 82 -9.11 -15.44 10.84
N SER A 83 -8.30 -16.32 10.25
CA SER A 83 -8.76 -17.63 9.76
C SER A 83 -9.31 -18.50 10.88
N LEU A 84 -8.66 -18.51 12.06
CA LEU A 84 -9.13 -19.23 13.23
C LEU A 84 -10.47 -18.67 13.76
N LEU A 85 -10.61 -17.36 13.86
CA LEU A 85 -11.87 -16.72 14.27
C LEU A 85 -13.01 -17.06 13.31
N LEU A 86 -12.76 -17.01 12.00
CA LEU A 86 -13.76 -17.36 10.99
C LEU A 86 -14.12 -18.84 11.04
N ALA A 87 -13.15 -19.73 11.24
CA ALA A 87 -13.36 -21.17 11.31
C ALA A 87 -14.12 -21.60 12.58
N SER A 88 -13.87 -20.96 13.71
CA SER A 88 -14.56 -21.25 14.98
C SER A 88 -15.99 -20.70 15.04
N GLY A 89 -16.34 -19.75 14.16
CA GLY A 89 -17.62 -19.03 14.23
C GLY A 89 -17.68 -17.94 15.31
N ASP A 90 -16.59 -17.73 16.05
CA ASP A 90 -16.46 -16.71 17.10
C ASP A 90 -15.73 -15.46 16.57
N TYR A 91 -16.22 -14.96 15.45
CA TYR A 91 -15.65 -13.79 14.79
C TYR A 91 -16.32 -12.48 15.24
N PRO A 92 -15.60 -11.33 15.18
CA PRO A 92 -16.11 -10.03 15.62
C PRO A 92 -17.21 -9.49 14.70
N ALA A 93 -17.85 -8.42 15.15
CA ALA A 93 -18.79 -7.64 14.33
C ALA A 93 -18.10 -6.97 13.14
N VAL A 94 -16.83 -6.55 13.29
CA VAL A 94 -16.08 -5.83 12.27
C VAL A 94 -14.64 -6.33 12.18
N PHE A 95 -14.17 -6.61 10.98
CA PHE A 95 -12.75 -6.67 10.64
C PHE A 95 -12.35 -5.30 10.09
N TRP A 96 -11.58 -4.53 10.88
CA TRP A 96 -11.14 -3.19 10.48
C TRP A 96 -9.90 -3.23 9.59
N SER A 97 -8.94 -4.11 9.90
CA SER A 97 -7.75 -4.39 9.08
C SER A 97 -7.47 -5.89 9.08
N GLY A 98 -8.26 -6.64 8.35
CA GLY A 98 -8.14 -8.10 8.30
C GLY A 98 -7.53 -8.61 7.00
N GLY A 99 -7.78 -7.93 5.90
CA GLY A 99 -7.39 -8.39 4.56
C GLY A 99 -8.18 -9.65 4.15
N PHE A 100 -9.13 -9.48 3.24
CA PHE A 100 -9.83 -10.59 2.63
C PHE A 100 -9.39 -10.72 1.18
N THR A 101 -9.04 -11.93 0.77
CA THR A 101 -8.90 -12.18 -0.66
C THR A 101 -10.26 -12.15 -1.33
N PRO A 102 -10.37 -11.81 -2.63
CA PRO A 102 -11.65 -11.82 -3.34
C PRO A 102 -12.42 -13.13 -3.17
N ALA A 103 -11.70 -14.24 -3.15
CA ALA A 103 -12.27 -15.55 -2.92
C ALA A 103 -12.86 -15.75 -1.52
N GLN A 104 -12.20 -15.23 -0.49
CA GLN A 104 -12.71 -15.26 0.88
C GLN A 104 -13.95 -14.37 1.01
N GLU A 105 -13.93 -13.18 0.39
CA GLU A 105 -15.10 -12.30 0.38
C GLU A 105 -16.32 -12.97 -0.23
N LEU A 106 -16.17 -13.53 -1.43
CA LEU A 106 -17.27 -14.23 -2.11
C LEU A 106 -17.73 -15.44 -1.32
N LYS A 107 -16.81 -16.27 -0.81
CA LYS A 107 -17.12 -17.44 0.00
C LYS A 107 -17.91 -17.08 1.25
N TYR A 108 -17.37 -16.19 2.05
CA TYR A 108 -18.01 -15.81 3.33
C TYR A 108 -19.25 -14.94 3.12
N GLY A 109 -19.31 -14.16 2.03
CA GLY A 109 -20.49 -13.44 1.61
C GLY A 109 -21.65 -14.38 1.27
N GLN A 110 -21.41 -15.39 0.42
CA GLN A 110 -22.40 -16.41 0.05
C GLN A 110 -22.85 -17.28 1.23
N GLN A 111 -21.97 -17.48 2.21
CA GLN A 111 -22.31 -18.17 3.46
C GLN A 111 -23.09 -17.29 4.45
N GLY A 112 -23.31 -16.03 4.13
CA GLY A 112 -23.99 -15.06 5.00
C GLY A 112 -23.17 -14.67 6.24
N VAL A 113 -21.87 -14.93 6.27
CA VAL A 113 -20.94 -14.47 7.32
C VAL A 113 -20.62 -13.00 7.14
N LEU A 114 -20.27 -12.57 5.91
CA LEU A 114 -20.07 -11.16 5.59
C LEU A 114 -21.37 -10.52 5.10
N VAL A 115 -21.62 -9.31 5.56
CA VAL A 115 -22.80 -8.52 5.22
C VAL A 115 -22.61 -7.84 3.87
N PRO A 116 -23.57 -7.95 2.92
CA PRO A 116 -23.57 -7.12 1.71
C PRO A 116 -23.67 -5.63 2.06
N LEU A 117 -22.67 -4.85 1.67
CA LEU A 117 -22.53 -3.45 2.06
C LEU A 117 -23.20 -2.46 1.11
N ASN A 118 -23.67 -2.89 -0.08
CA ASN A 118 -24.20 -2.01 -1.12
C ASN A 118 -25.15 -0.91 -0.58
N LYS A 119 -26.20 -1.31 0.16
CA LYS A 119 -27.18 -0.36 0.71
C LYS A 119 -26.58 0.58 1.76
N TYR A 120 -25.69 0.05 2.62
CA TYR A 120 -25.09 0.82 3.70
C TYR A 120 -24.07 1.84 3.19
N ILE A 121 -23.34 1.50 2.11
CA ILE A 121 -22.46 2.43 1.40
C ILE A 121 -23.27 3.60 0.85
N GLN A 122 -24.37 3.33 0.15
CA GLN A 122 -25.23 4.38 -0.41
C GLN A 122 -25.88 5.25 0.67
N GLU A 123 -26.30 4.66 1.79
CA GLU A 123 -27.03 5.37 2.84
C GLU A 123 -26.12 6.16 3.80
N TYR A 124 -24.93 5.59 4.15
CA TYR A 124 -24.11 6.15 5.23
C TYR A 124 -22.71 6.60 4.82
N ALA A 125 -22.25 6.28 3.60
CA ALA A 125 -20.88 6.57 3.18
C ALA A 125 -20.76 7.30 1.82
N PRO A 126 -21.35 8.51 1.68
CA PRO A 126 -21.31 9.26 0.41
C PRO A 126 -19.88 9.61 -0.05
N ASN A 127 -18.91 9.79 0.85
CA ASN A 127 -17.52 10.05 0.48
C ASN A 127 -16.89 8.79 -0.14
N LEU A 128 -17.19 7.61 0.38
CA LEU A 128 -16.79 6.34 -0.24
C LEU A 128 -17.42 6.18 -1.65
N VAL A 129 -18.71 6.53 -1.80
CA VAL A 129 -19.36 6.54 -3.13
C VAL A 129 -18.63 7.47 -4.10
N GLN A 130 -18.17 8.62 -3.62
CA GLN A 130 -17.39 9.54 -4.44
C GLN A 130 -16.02 8.95 -4.79
N ALA A 131 -15.32 8.35 -3.83
CA ALA A 131 -14.04 7.67 -4.05
C ALA A 131 -14.16 6.56 -5.11
N MET A 132 -15.22 5.73 -5.05
CA MET A 132 -15.49 4.70 -6.06
C MET A 132 -15.68 5.25 -7.49
N LYS A 133 -16.12 6.51 -7.63
CA LYS A 133 -16.29 7.17 -8.94
C LYS A 133 -14.98 7.77 -9.46
N THR A 134 -14.11 8.22 -8.56
CA THR A 134 -12.89 8.98 -8.91
C THR A 134 -11.63 8.11 -8.93
N THR A 135 -11.64 6.95 -8.25
CA THR A 135 -10.51 6.02 -8.24
C THR A 135 -10.73 4.94 -9.30
N PRO A 136 -9.89 4.90 -10.36
CA PRO A 136 -10.04 3.90 -11.41
C PRO A 136 -9.98 2.47 -10.84
N GLY A 137 -10.88 1.60 -11.28
CA GLY A 137 -10.89 0.19 -10.88
C GLY A 137 -11.54 -0.11 -9.52
N MET A 138 -11.66 0.86 -8.61
CA MET A 138 -12.13 0.62 -7.24
C MET A 138 -13.50 -0.08 -7.18
N ALA A 139 -14.47 0.40 -7.93
CA ALA A 139 -15.81 -0.20 -7.96
C ALA A 139 -15.77 -1.66 -8.48
N GLN A 140 -14.87 -1.96 -9.43
CA GLN A 140 -14.68 -3.31 -9.97
C GLN A 140 -14.05 -4.24 -8.93
N VAL A 141 -13.04 -3.78 -8.21
CA VAL A 141 -12.39 -4.53 -7.12
C VAL A 141 -13.37 -4.85 -6.00
N MET A 142 -14.23 -3.89 -5.63
CA MET A 142 -15.21 -4.05 -4.56
C MET A 142 -16.41 -4.94 -4.93
N THR A 143 -16.75 -5.03 -6.22
CA THR A 143 -17.98 -5.72 -6.64
C THR A 143 -17.71 -7.18 -6.98
N ALA A 144 -18.19 -8.08 -6.14
CA ALA A 144 -18.11 -9.50 -6.36
C ALA A 144 -18.95 -9.96 -7.56
N PRO A 145 -18.69 -11.15 -8.16
CA PRO A 145 -19.43 -11.68 -9.31
C PRO A 145 -20.94 -11.83 -9.08
N ASP A 146 -21.40 -11.90 -7.84
CA ASP A 146 -22.81 -11.93 -7.47
C ASP A 146 -23.46 -10.54 -7.34
N GLY A 147 -22.71 -9.47 -7.66
CA GLY A 147 -23.16 -8.08 -7.61
C GLY A 147 -23.10 -7.43 -6.22
N ASN A 148 -22.68 -8.16 -5.20
CA ASN A 148 -22.54 -7.63 -3.84
C ASN A 148 -21.14 -7.05 -3.60
N MET A 149 -21.06 -6.12 -2.65
CA MET A 149 -19.82 -5.59 -2.08
C MET A 149 -19.72 -6.08 -0.64
N TYR A 150 -18.72 -6.92 -0.35
CA TYR A 150 -18.55 -7.52 0.98
C TYR A 150 -17.46 -6.85 1.80
N GLY A 151 -16.66 -6.01 1.16
CA GLY A 151 -15.56 -5.35 1.83
C GLY A 151 -15.25 -3.97 1.23
N ILE A 152 -14.38 -3.25 1.95
CA ILE A 152 -13.94 -1.91 1.58
C ILE A 152 -12.41 -1.89 1.53
N PRO A 153 -11.78 -1.44 0.43
CA PRO A 153 -10.33 -1.37 0.30
C PRO A 153 -9.77 -0.15 1.05
N GLN A 154 -8.47 -0.12 1.23
CA GLN A 154 -7.75 1.12 1.42
C GLN A 154 -7.34 1.70 0.05
N ILE A 155 -7.38 3.01 -0.09
CA ILE A 155 -6.83 3.69 -1.25
C ILE A 155 -5.49 4.30 -0.86
N ASN A 156 -4.43 3.89 -1.55
CA ASN A 156 -3.09 4.43 -1.36
C ASN A 156 -2.50 4.83 -2.72
N TYR A 157 -2.80 6.04 -3.16
CA TYR A 157 -2.31 6.59 -4.41
C TYR A 157 -0.84 7.01 -4.28
N CYS A 158 0.00 6.01 -4.05
CA CYS A 158 1.44 6.21 -3.95
C CYS A 158 2.07 6.19 -5.35
N TRP A 159 2.27 7.35 -5.96
CA TRP A 159 2.76 7.45 -7.33
C TRP A 159 4.06 6.69 -7.57
N HIS A 160 5.05 6.87 -6.71
CA HIS A 160 6.32 6.16 -6.87
C HIS A 160 6.21 4.65 -6.61
N CYS A 161 5.18 4.20 -5.86
CA CYS A 161 4.94 2.79 -5.57
C CYS A 161 4.44 2.04 -6.81
N ALA A 162 3.77 2.73 -7.74
CA ALA A 162 3.31 2.10 -8.97
C ALA A 162 4.46 1.52 -9.83
N TRP A 163 5.68 2.02 -9.65
CA TRP A 163 6.91 1.51 -10.26
C TRP A 163 7.96 1.26 -9.19
N ALA A 164 7.66 0.37 -8.26
CA ALA A 164 8.51 0.17 -7.09
C ALA A 164 9.82 -0.58 -7.39
N ALA A 165 9.85 -1.50 -8.35
CA ALA A 165 11.09 -2.21 -8.71
C ALA A 165 12.09 -1.28 -9.41
N LYS A 166 12.93 -0.61 -8.61
CA LYS A 166 13.92 0.38 -9.07
C LYS A 166 15.34 -0.06 -8.72
N TYR A 167 16.28 0.39 -9.55
CA TYR A 167 17.69 0.37 -9.21
C TYR A 167 18.19 1.79 -8.92
N TRP A 168 18.90 1.93 -7.79
CA TRP A 168 19.53 3.16 -7.34
C TRP A 168 21.03 3.07 -7.55
N ILE A 169 21.63 4.12 -8.09
CA ILE A 169 23.07 4.19 -8.36
C ILE A 169 23.70 5.41 -7.69
N ASN A 170 24.88 5.26 -7.14
CA ASN A 170 25.65 6.35 -6.57
C ASN A 170 26.29 7.18 -7.67
N THR A 171 25.73 8.36 -7.94
CA THR A 171 26.20 9.27 -9.01
C THR A 171 27.53 9.94 -8.68
N ARG A 172 27.95 10.00 -7.39
CA ARG A 172 29.31 10.43 -7.04
C ARG A 172 30.33 9.47 -7.62
N TRP A 173 30.09 8.15 -7.51
CA TRP A 173 30.97 7.14 -8.07
C TRP A 173 31.05 7.22 -9.60
N LEU A 174 29.92 7.46 -10.27
CA LEU A 174 29.92 7.70 -11.71
C LEU A 174 30.81 8.90 -12.09
N LYS A 175 30.68 9.99 -11.35
CA LYS A 175 31.47 11.21 -11.59
C LYS A 175 32.96 10.99 -11.35
N GLU A 176 33.34 10.35 -10.24
CA GLU A 176 34.74 10.07 -9.89
C GLU A 176 35.43 9.18 -10.94
N LEU A 177 34.71 8.25 -11.53
CA LEU A 177 35.21 7.33 -12.56
C LEU A 177 34.95 7.82 -14.00
N ASN A 178 34.44 9.04 -14.17
CA ASN A 178 34.08 9.61 -15.48
C ASN A 178 33.14 8.71 -16.29
N LEU A 179 32.15 8.10 -15.63
CA LEU A 179 31.15 7.23 -16.23
C LEU A 179 29.82 7.95 -16.44
N LYS A 180 29.06 7.52 -17.43
CA LYS A 180 27.69 7.98 -17.66
C LYS A 180 26.68 7.09 -16.97
N MET A 181 25.47 7.62 -16.74
CA MET A 181 24.31 6.84 -16.31
C MET A 181 24.04 5.74 -17.35
N PRO A 182 23.99 4.44 -16.95
CA PRO A 182 23.72 3.36 -17.89
C PRO A 182 22.29 3.38 -18.39
N SER A 183 22.08 3.06 -19.66
CA SER A 183 20.79 3.00 -20.34
C SER A 183 20.51 1.64 -21.00
N THR A 184 21.52 0.76 -21.06
CA THR A 184 21.42 -0.59 -21.62
C THR A 184 22.04 -1.61 -20.65
N PRO A 185 21.69 -2.92 -20.75
CA PRO A 185 22.32 -3.96 -19.95
C PRO A 185 23.84 -3.98 -20.08
N ASP A 186 24.39 -3.81 -21.28
CA ASP A 186 25.85 -3.80 -21.48
C ASP A 186 26.52 -2.56 -20.87
N GLU A 187 25.88 -1.40 -20.92
CA GLU A 187 26.40 -0.21 -20.23
C GLU A 187 26.39 -0.41 -18.72
N LEU A 188 25.32 -1.00 -18.15
CA LEU A 188 25.26 -1.33 -16.72
C LEU A 188 26.36 -2.32 -16.35
N PHE A 189 26.57 -3.38 -17.13
CA PHE A 189 27.68 -4.33 -16.93
C PHE A 189 29.03 -3.60 -16.85
N ASN A 190 29.31 -2.70 -17.79
CA ASN A 190 30.57 -1.96 -17.83
C ASN A 190 30.73 -1.02 -16.62
N VAL A 191 29.65 -0.35 -16.18
CA VAL A 191 29.66 0.49 -14.98
C VAL A 191 29.96 -0.37 -13.73
N LEU A 192 29.31 -1.51 -13.57
CA LEU A 192 29.52 -2.41 -12.43
C LEU A 192 30.95 -2.99 -12.43
N MET A 193 31.51 -3.34 -13.62
CA MET A 193 32.90 -3.75 -13.77
C MET A 193 33.88 -2.63 -13.38
N ALA A 194 33.58 -1.39 -13.74
CA ALA A 194 34.39 -0.25 -13.34
C ALA A 194 34.37 -0.04 -11.82
N PHE A 195 33.20 -0.13 -11.17
CA PHE A 195 33.07 -0.04 -9.72
C PHE A 195 33.88 -1.13 -9.00
N LYS A 196 33.87 -2.37 -9.56
CA LYS A 196 34.63 -3.50 -9.03
C LYS A 196 36.14 -3.28 -9.15
N ASN A 197 36.61 -2.90 -10.34
CA ASN A 197 38.04 -2.88 -10.68
C ASN A 197 38.72 -1.57 -10.24
N HIS A 198 37.96 -0.50 -10.13
CA HIS A 198 38.41 0.85 -9.78
C HIS A 198 37.54 1.44 -8.68
N PRO A 199 37.55 0.89 -7.44
CA PRO A 199 36.70 1.39 -6.37
C PRO A 199 36.92 2.88 -6.14
N PRO A 200 35.86 3.66 -5.88
CA PRO A 200 35.99 5.08 -5.53
C PRO A 200 36.89 5.28 -4.32
N ALA A 201 37.50 6.46 -4.23
CA ALA A 201 38.46 6.77 -3.18
C ALA A 201 37.87 6.56 -1.77
N GLY A 202 38.56 5.78 -0.95
CA GLY A 202 38.16 5.46 0.44
C GLY A 202 37.16 4.31 0.58
N VAL A 203 36.61 3.77 -0.51
CA VAL A 203 35.69 2.62 -0.45
C VAL A 203 36.49 1.32 -0.38
N LYS A 204 36.24 0.54 0.67
CA LYS A 204 36.83 -0.80 0.85
C LYS A 204 35.75 -1.87 0.68
N ASN A 205 36.15 -3.05 0.17
CA ASN A 205 35.23 -4.17 -0.02
C ASN A 205 33.97 -3.76 -0.79
N VAL A 206 34.19 -3.12 -1.94
CA VAL A 206 33.12 -2.63 -2.80
C VAL A 206 32.18 -3.77 -3.22
N ILE A 207 30.89 -3.47 -3.18
CA ILE A 207 29.81 -4.31 -3.71
C ILE A 207 29.25 -3.55 -4.92
N PRO A 208 29.56 -3.96 -6.16
CA PRO A 208 29.10 -3.24 -7.33
C PRO A 208 27.58 -3.15 -7.45
N LEU A 209 26.88 -4.28 -7.18
CA LEU A 209 25.42 -4.41 -7.18
C LEU A 209 24.98 -5.21 -5.96
N ASP A 210 24.00 -4.73 -5.24
CA ASP A 210 23.38 -5.42 -4.11
C ASP A 210 21.85 -5.40 -4.18
N ALA A 211 21.22 -6.37 -3.49
CA ALA A 211 19.76 -6.53 -3.46
C ALA A 211 19.34 -7.26 -2.18
N GLY A 212 18.06 -7.14 -1.82
CA GLY A 212 17.46 -7.96 -0.78
C GLY A 212 16.93 -9.28 -1.35
N GLY A 213 16.96 -10.35 -0.55
CA GLY A 213 16.31 -11.61 -0.94
C GLY A 213 14.76 -11.42 -1.01
N PRO A 214 14.07 -12.22 -1.81
CA PRO A 214 12.62 -12.06 -2.05
C PRO A 214 11.77 -12.19 -0.78
N ASN A 215 12.27 -12.85 0.25
CA ASN A 215 11.62 -12.98 1.55
C ASN A 215 12.34 -12.18 2.65
N GLY A 216 13.25 -11.29 2.28
CA GLY A 216 14.15 -10.57 3.19
C GLY A 216 13.50 -9.38 3.91
N GLY A 217 12.30 -8.99 3.54
CA GLY A 217 11.56 -7.87 4.13
C GLY A 217 11.96 -6.49 3.64
N ALA A 218 12.85 -6.39 2.64
CA ALA A 218 13.14 -5.14 1.94
C ALA A 218 12.10 -4.90 0.83
N TRP A 219 11.68 -3.65 0.64
CA TRP A 219 10.55 -3.33 -0.22
C TRP A 219 10.96 -3.29 -1.70
N HIS A 220 10.46 -4.26 -2.51
CA HIS A 220 10.80 -4.41 -3.94
C HIS A 220 12.30 -4.42 -4.22
N ALA A 221 13.06 -5.07 -3.34
CA ALA A 221 14.51 -5.18 -3.44
C ALA A 221 15.00 -6.41 -4.22
N ASN A 222 14.12 -7.05 -5.00
CA ASN A 222 14.45 -8.22 -5.81
C ASN A 222 15.50 -7.87 -6.88
N LEU A 223 16.57 -8.66 -6.92
CA LEU A 223 17.66 -8.48 -7.88
C LEU A 223 17.20 -8.60 -9.34
N ALA A 224 16.30 -9.53 -9.65
CA ALA A 224 16.00 -9.92 -11.02
C ALA A 224 15.02 -8.98 -11.71
N THR A 225 13.98 -8.48 -10.99
CA THR A 225 12.83 -7.83 -11.60
C THR A 225 13.20 -6.61 -12.45
N PHE A 226 14.03 -5.69 -11.94
CA PHE A 226 14.47 -4.53 -12.73
C PHE A 226 15.23 -4.94 -13.99
N LEU A 227 16.17 -5.90 -13.86
CA LEU A 227 17.01 -6.37 -14.97
C LEU A 227 16.20 -7.13 -16.01
N MET A 228 15.26 -7.98 -15.57
CA MET A 228 14.43 -8.82 -16.43
C MET A 228 13.59 -7.97 -17.39
N ASN A 229 13.13 -6.82 -16.93
CA ASN A 229 12.29 -5.91 -17.72
C ASN A 229 12.98 -5.30 -18.96
N ALA A 230 14.30 -5.45 -19.11
CA ALA A 230 15.01 -5.16 -20.36
C ALA A 230 14.85 -6.28 -21.43
N PHE A 231 14.39 -7.46 -21.05
CA PHE A 231 14.28 -8.63 -21.92
C PHE A 231 12.85 -9.12 -22.11
N ILE A 232 12.09 -9.15 -21.04
CA ILE A 232 10.66 -9.48 -21.01
C ILE A 232 10.04 -8.79 -19.80
N TYR A 233 8.75 -8.48 -19.88
CA TYR A 233 8.04 -7.89 -18.74
C TYR A 233 7.97 -8.88 -17.57
N ASP A 234 8.31 -8.40 -16.39
CA ASP A 234 8.26 -9.09 -15.11
C ASP A 234 7.60 -8.17 -14.07
N ASP A 235 6.51 -8.65 -13.47
CA ASP A 235 5.76 -7.95 -12.41
C ASP A 235 6.15 -8.37 -11.00
N GLU A 236 7.17 -9.23 -10.86
CA GLU A 236 7.67 -9.78 -9.59
C GLU A 236 6.70 -10.76 -8.88
N THR A 237 5.43 -10.79 -9.20
CA THR A 237 4.40 -11.51 -8.43
C THR A 237 3.79 -12.69 -9.17
N ASP A 238 3.13 -12.42 -10.28
CA ASP A 238 2.39 -13.43 -11.05
C ASP A 238 3.17 -13.94 -12.25
N PHE A 239 4.22 -13.20 -12.64
CA PHE A 239 5.02 -13.46 -13.84
C PHE A 239 4.21 -13.44 -15.12
N PHE A 240 3.12 -12.66 -15.14
CA PHE A 240 2.26 -12.56 -16.31
C PHE A 240 2.65 -11.39 -17.21
N THR A 241 2.58 -11.62 -18.51
CA THR A 241 2.58 -10.56 -19.51
C THR A 241 1.35 -10.70 -20.38
N ILE A 242 0.82 -9.60 -20.89
CA ILE A 242 -0.37 -9.59 -21.74
C ILE A 242 0.06 -9.44 -23.20
N GLN A 243 -0.25 -10.45 -24.02
CA GLN A 243 0.03 -10.42 -25.45
C GLN A 243 -1.27 -10.66 -26.24
N ASN A 244 -1.66 -9.66 -27.03
CA ASN A 244 -2.90 -9.72 -27.82
C ASN A 244 -4.16 -10.08 -26.96
N GLY A 245 -4.24 -9.52 -25.74
CA GLY A 245 -5.33 -9.77 -24.80
C GLY A 245 -5.29 -11.12 -24.08
N LYS A 246 -4.23 -11.90 -24.28
CA LYS A 246 -4.02 -13.20 -23.62
C LYS A 246 -2.98 -13.11 -22.52
N VAL A 247 -3.22 -13.84 -21.44
CA VAL A 247 -2.25 -14.05 -20.37
C VAL A 247 -1.17 -15.00 -20.85
N VAL A 248 0.09 -14.57 -20.79
CA VAL A 248 1.27 -15.36 -21.16
C VAL A 248 2.18 -15.43 -19.93
N PHE A 249 2.71 -16.61 -19.65
CA PHE A 249 3.62 -16.83 -18.53
C PHE A 249 5.06 -16.50 -18.95
N ALA A 250 5.59 -15.40 -18.48
CA ALA A 250 6.91 -14.89 -18.87
C ALA A 250 8.07 -15.86 -18.60
N PRO A 251 8.12 -16.60 -17.48
CA PRO A 251 9.25 -17.49 -17.15
C PRO A 251 9.51 -18.63 -18.16
N THR A 252 8.55 -18.97 -19.01
CA THR A 252 8.74 -19.99 -20.06
C THR A 252 9.17 -19.42 -21.42
N GLN A 253 9.33 -18.10 -21.53
CA GLN A 253 9.59 -17.42 -22.78
C GLN A 253 11.09 -17.22 -23.05
N ALA A 254 11.47 -17.06 -24.32
CA ALA A 254 12.84 -16.81 -24.72
C ALA A 254 13.45 -15.54 -24.08
N GLY A 255 12.63 -14.50 -23.85
CA GLY A 255 13.05 -13.27 -23.17
C GLY A 255 13.50 -13.53 -21.73
N TRP A 256 12.81 -14.42 -21.01
CA TRP A 256 13.21 -14.81 -19.65
C TRP A 256 14.56 -15.51 -19.64
N LYS A 257 14.78 -16.47 -20.56
CA LYS A 257 16.08 -17.12 -20.72
C LYS A 257 17.20 -16.11 -20.99
N ALA A 258 16.95 -15.13 -21.87
CA ALA A 258 17.92 -14.08 -22.17
C ALA A 258 18.24 -13.20 -20.94
N GLY A 259 17.23 -12.83 -20.16
CA GLY A 259 17.39 -12.10 -18.91
C GLY A 259 18.23 -12.89 -17.89
N LEU A 260 17.91 -14.17 -17.68
CA LEU A 260 18.71 -15.05 -16.79
C LEU A 260 20.15 -15.21 -17.27
N THR A 261 20.38 -15.31 -18.58
CA THR A 261 21.74 -15.37 -19.16
C THR A 261 22.53 -14.09 -18.81
N TYR A 262 21.89 -12.94 -18.89
CA TYR A 262 22.51 -11.66 -18.51
C TYR A 262 22.79 -11.60 -17.00
N ILE A 263 21.83 -11.99 -16.14
CA ILE A 263 22.02 -11.97 -14.68
C ILE A 263 23.12 -12.95 -14.26
N HIS A 264 23.17 -14.15 -14.86
CA HIS A 264 24.25 -15.10 -14.65
C HIS A 264 25.63 -14.53 -15.08
N LYS A 265 25.70 -13.76 -16.19
CA LYS A 265 26.91 -13.03 -16.59
C LYS A 265 27.35 -12.04 -15.50
N LEU A 266 26.43 -11.31 -14.86
CA LEU A 266 26.78 -10.42 -13.75
C LEU A 266 27.35 -11.21 -12.56
N TYR A 267 26.73 -12.33 -12.19
CA TYR A 267 27.15 -13.19 -11.09
C TYR A 267 28.56 -13.78 -11.33
N THR A 268 28.79 -14.39 -12.49
CA THR A 268 30.05 -15.03 -12.83
C THR A 268 31.22 -14.05 -12.93
N ASN A 269 30.93 -12.78 -13.19
CA ASN A 269 31.93 -11.71 -13.12
C ASN A 269 32.07 -11.12 -11.70
N GLY A 270 31.39 -11.67 -10.68
CA GLY A 270 31.48 -11.25 -9.28
C GLY A 270 31.01 -9.81 -9.07
N LEU A 271 29.94 -9.42 -9.77
CA LEU A 271 29.35 -8.08 -9.65
C LEU A 271 28.32 -7.99 -8.54
N PHE A 272 27.82 -9.13 -8.09
CA PHE A 272 27.07 -9.32 -6.84
C PHE A 272 27.38 -10.72 -6.28
N SER A 273 27.07 -10.94 -5.00
CA SER A 273 27.23 -12.24 -4.34
C SER A 273 25.90 -13.01 -4.28
N SER A 274 25.96 -14.33 -4.01
CA SER A 274 24.75 -15.12 -3.77
C SER A 274 23.93 -14.65 -2.56
N GLU A 275 24.54 -13.89 -1.64
CA GLU A 275 23.86 -13.30 -0.49
C GLU A 275 22.76 -12.33 -0.93
N ALA A 276 22.95 -11.62 -2.07
CA ALA A 276 21.94 -10.74 -2.65
C ALA A 276 20.61 -11.44 -3.02
N LEU A 277 20.60 -12.77 -3.09
CA LEU A 277 19.41 -13.59 -3.35
C LEU A 277 18.70 -14.05 -2.05
N THR A 278 19.35 -13.93 -0.88
CA THR A 278 18.86 -14.55 0.36
C THR A 278 18.92 -13.66 1.60
N GLN A 279 19.68 -12.57 1.56
CA GLN A 279 19.86 -11.69 2.73
C GLN A 279 18.56 -10.96 3.14
N ASN A 280 18.42 -10.74 4.44
CA ASN A 280 17.31 -9.97 4.97
C ASN A 280 17.58 -8.44 4.89
N SER A 281 16.53 -7.65 5.12
CA SER A 281 16.60 -6.18 5.04
C SER A 281 17.64 -5.57 5.97
N THR A 282 17.84 -6.11 7.18
CA THR A 282 18.83 -5.60 8.14
C THR A 282 20.26 -5.76 7.61
N GLN A 283 20.59 -6.92 7.06
CA GLN A 283 21.90 -7.20 6.46
C GLN A 283 22.12 -6.31 5.23
N TYR A 284 21.14 -6.28 4.35
CA TYR A 284 21.15 -5.53 3.11
C TYR A 284 21.31 -4.01 3.34
N TYR A 285 20.44 -3.40 4.16
CA TYR A 285 20.53 -1.98 4.47
C TYR A 285 21.84 -1.63 5.19
N GLY A 286 22.34 -2.51 6.05
CA GLY A 286 23.63 -2.33 6.70
C GLY A 286 24.78 -2.21 5.70
N GLN A 287 24.76 -2.94 4.57
CA GLN A 287 25.78 -2.83 3.53
C GLN A 287 25.69 -1.51 2.76
N VAL A 288 24.49 -1.06 2.42
CA VAL A 288 24.23 0.23 1.75
C VAL A 288 24.69 1.39 2.65
N GLN A 289 24.32 1.36 3.94
CA GLN A 289 24.66 2.41 4.93
C GLN A 289 26.15 2.50 5.24
N GLN A 290 26.90 1.40 5.06
CA GLN A 290 28.37 1.42 5.17
C GLN A 290 29.04 2.13 3.97
N GLY A 291 28.31 2.57 2.96
CA GLY A 291 28.83 3.32 1.82
C GLY A 291 29.69 2.50 0.86
N ARG A 292 29.54 1.17 0.84
CA ARG A 292 30.34 0.26 -0.01
C ARG A 292 29.59 -0.31 -1.22
N VAL A 293 28.31 0.01 -1.35
CA VAL A 293 27.45 -0.44 -2.45
C VAL A 293 27.41 0.63 -3.54
N GLY A 294 27.59 0.22 -4.79
CA GLY A 294 27.55 1.11 -5.95
C GLY A 294 26.15 1.26 -6.58
N VAL A 295 25.44 0.14 -6.68
CA VAL A 295 24.06 0.02 -7.17
C VAL A 295 23.27 -0.86 -6.22
N PHE A 296 22.02 -0.49 -5.92
CA PHE A 296 21.14 -1.32 -5.11
C PHE A 296 19.70 -1.33 -5.63
N ALA A 297 18.97 -2.44 -5.37
CA ALA A 297 17.56 -2.61 -5.71
C ALA A 297 16.68 -2.18 -4.54
N GLU A 298 15.73 -1.26 -4.72
CA GLU A 298 14.79 -0.86 -3.66
C GLU A 298 13.65 0.00 -4.22
N GLY A 299 12.47 -0.16 -3.67
CA GLY A 299 11.31 0.66 -4.05
C GLY A 299 11.45 2.13 -3.66
N GLY A 300 12.00 2.37 -2.48
CA GLY A 300 12.28 3.70 -1.96
C GLY A 300 13.66 3.79 -1.33
N SER A 301 14.55 4.63 -1.87
CA SER A 301 15.92 4.75 -1.34
C SER A 301 15.99 5.18 0.14
N ASN A 302 14.92 5.81 0.66
CA ASN A 302 14.83 6.23 2.06
C ASN A 302 14.81 5.05 3.06
N ASP A 303 14.50 3.83 2.62
CA ASP A 303 14.50 2.65 3.49
C ASP A 303 15.94 2.16 3.73
N ALA A 304 16.80 2.24 2.70
CA ALA A 304 18.19 1.83 2.77
C ALA A 304 19.17 2.95 3.13
N ILE A 305 18.80 4.22 2.96
CA ILE A 305 19.69 5.38 3.09
C ILE A 305 19.22 6.32 4.20
N ASN A 306 20.14 6.71 5.06
CA ASN A 306 19.87 7.71 6.11
C ASN A 306 19.93 9.13 5.52
N TYR A 307 18.78 9.67 5.14
CA TYR A 307 18.64 11.03 4.63
C TYR A 307 19.08 12.08 5.68
N GLY A 308 19.88 13.04 5.23
CA GLY A 308 20.38 14.11 6.08
C GLY A 308 21.56 13.73 6.98
N GLN A 309 21.95 12.47 7.05
CA GLN A 309 23.11 12.04 7.83
C GLN A 309 24.40 12.33 7.04
N ALA A 310 25.38 12.95 7.71
CA ALA A 310 26.68 13.17 7.12
C ALA A 310 27.36 11.85 6.74
N GLY A 311 27.89 11.79 5.51
CA GLY A 311 28.58 10.60 4.97
C GLY A 311 27.68 9.53 4.38
N SER A 312 26.34 9.67 4.43
CA SER A 312 25.40 8.70 3.84
C SER A 312 25.26 8.80 2.32
N ASP A 313 25.91 9.78 1.68
CA ASP A 313 25.80 10.06 0.23
C ASP A 313 24.33 10.24 -0.27
N TRP A 314 23.37 10.48 0.62
CA TRP A 314 21.94 10.50 0.31
C TRP A 314 21.57 11.38 -0.90
N GLN A 315 22.26 12.48 -1.12
CA GLN A 315 22.03 13.42 -2.21
C GLN A 315 22.53 12.92 -3.58
N TYR A 316 23.39 11.90 -3.61
CA TYR A 316 24.01 11.35 -4.82
C TYR A 316 23.28 10.11 -5.36
N TRP A 317 22.33 9.56 -4.61
CA TRP A 317 21.56 8.43 -5.08
C TRP A 317 20.48 8.86 -6.07
N LYS A 318 20.51 8.26 -7.25
CA LYS A 318 19.55 8.49 -8.34
C LYS A 318 19.12 7.16 -8.93
N THR A 319 17.93 7.14 -9.52
CA THR A 319 17.45 5.92 -10.17
C THR A 319 18.14 5.69 -11.51
N ILE A 320 18.42 4.43 -11.83
CA ILE A 320 18.76 4.02 -13.18
C ILE A 320 17.44 3.96 -13.98
N PRO A 321 17.34 4.62 -15.16
CA PRO A 321 16.19 4.46 -16.04
C PRO A 321 16.01 3.00 -16.46
N PRO A 322 14.79 2.55 -16.77
CA PRO A 322 14.55 1.21 -17.31
C PRO A 322 15.48 0.95 -18.50
N LEU A 323 16.24 -0.15 -18.40
CA LEU A 323 17.28 -0.45 -19.40
C LEU A 323 16.66 -0.83 -20.75
N LYS A 324 17.24 -0.33 -21.81
CA LYS A 324 16.83 -0.68 -23.17
C LYS A 324 17.50 -1.96 -23.62
N GLY A 325 16.75 -3.04 -23.77
CA GLY A 325 17.22 -4.31 -24.31
C GLY A 325 17.52 -4.27 -25.82
N ALA A 326 18.17 -5.32 -26.31
CA ALA A 326 18.58 -5.42 -27.72
C ALA A 326 17.39 -5.38 -28.71
N ASN A 327 16.22 -5.82 -28.29
CA ASN A 327 14.97 -5.75 -29.07
C ASN A 327 14.32 -4.35 -29.03
N GLY A 328 14.95 -3.36 -28.39
CA GLY A 328 14.42 -2.01 -28.21
C GLY A 328 13.42 -1.87 -27.04
N GLN A 329 13.08 -2.94 -26.35
CA GLN A 329 12.20 -2.93 -25.19
C GLN A 329 12.88 -2.19 -24.01
N SER A 330 12.13 -1.33 -23.35
CA SER A 330 12.54 -0.63 -22.13
C SER A 330 11.30 -0.53 -21.26
N GLN A 331 11.14 -1.48 -20.36
CA GLN A 331 9.94 -1.61 -19.54
C GLN A 331 10.29 -1.50 -18.04
N ALA A 332 9.30 -1.07 -17.27
CA ALA A 332 9.33 -1.08 -15.82
C ALA A 332 8.18 -1.94 -15.29
N ALA A 333 8.43 -2.70 -14.22
CA ALA A 333 7.38 -3.37 -13.49
C ALA A 333 6.34 -2.37 -12.99
N PHE A 334 5.07 -2.72 -13.12
CA PHE A 334 3.95 -1.87 -12.73
C PHE A 334 3.03 -2.61 -11.76
N PHE A 335 2.93 -2.08 -10.56
CA PHE A 335 2.21 -2.70 -9.43
C PHE A 335 0.79 -2.14 -9.23
N GLY A 336 0.30 -1.35 -10.17
CA GLY A 336 -0.95 -0.62 -10.01
C GLY A 336 -0.77 0.65 -9.18
N ASN A 337 -1.82 1.41 -9.03
CA ASN A 337 -1.79 2.62 -8.23
C ASN A 337 -3.13 2.85 -7.54
N GLY A 338 -3.12 2.79 -6.23
CA GLY A 338 -4.21 3.23 -5.38
C GLY A 338 -5.19 2.17 -4.92
N GLU A 339 -5.38 1.10 -5.69
CA GLU A 339 -6.30 0.04 -5.26
C GLU A 339 -5.51 -1.02 -4.49
N SER A 340 -5.75 -1.12 -3.21
CA SER A 340 -5.25 -2.27 -2.45
C SER A 340 -6.36 -3.29 -2.23
N ASN A 341 -5.98 -4.46 -1.73
CA ASN A 341 -6.92 -5.48 -1.31
C ASN A 341 -7.94 -4.91 -0.32
N VAL A 342 -9.12 -5.51 -0.29
CA VAL A 342 -10.11 -5.24 0.74
C VAL A 342 -9.53 -5.53 2.12
N VAL A 343 -9.57 -4.53 2.97
CA VAL A 343 -9.04 -4.62 4.35
C VAL A 343 -10.15 -4.63 5.39
N PHE A 344 -11.32 -4.12 5.06
CA PHE A 344 -12.44 -3.93 5.97
C PHE A 344 -13.64 -4.80 5.56
N ALA A 345 -14.27 -5.46 6.53
CA ALA A 345 -15.54 -6.16 6.33
C ALA A 345 -16.40 -6.13 7.60
N ILE A 346 -17.73 -6.19 7.40
CA ILE A 346 -18.72 -6.30 8.47
C ILE A 346 -19.32 -7.71 8.44
N THR A 347 -19.46 -8.33 9.61
CA THR A 347 -20.03 -9.66 9.73
C THR A 347 -21.50 -9.61 10.17
N ASN A 348 -22.19 -10.74 10.06
CA ASN A 348 -23.57 -10.93 10.52
C ASN A 348 -23.75 -10.86 12.05
N LYS A 349 -22.65 -10.69 12.81
CA LYS A 349 -22.71 -10.42 14.26
C LYS A 349 -23.04 -8.95 14.55
N ALA A 350 -22.87 -8.05 13.57
CA ALA A 350 -23.16 -6.63 13.73
C ALA A 350 -24.66 -6.36 13.68
N THR A 351 -25.15 -5.58 14.62
CA THR A 351 -26.52 -5.05 14.62
C THR A 351 -26.66 -3.86 13.64
N PRO A 352 -27.86 -3.49 13.18
CA PRO A 352 -28.06 -2.35 12.30
C PRO A 352 -27.48 -1.03 12.86
N ASP A 353 -27.60 -0.78 14.16
CA ASP A 353 -27.06 0.44 14.80
C ASP A 353 -25.51 0.42 14.81
N GLN A 354 -24.91 -0.74 15.04
CA GLN A 354 -23.46 -0.90 14.93
C GLN A 354 -22.98 -0.68 13.49
N ILE A 355 -23.67 -1.25 12.49
CA ILE A 355 -23.37 -1.04 11.07
C ILE A 355 -23.44 0.46 10.72
N LYS A 356 -24.50 1.14 11.15
CA LYS A 356 -24.63 2.59 10.93
C LYS A 356 -23.46 3.37 11.51
N ALA A 357 -23.11 3.14 12.77
CA ALA A 357 -22.05 3.86 13.46
C ALA A 357 -20.68 3.63 12.77
N ILE A 358 -20.36 2.38 12.41
CA ILE A 358 -19.09 2.07 11.76
C ILE A 358 -19.03 2.60 10.32
N MET A 359 -20.12 2.58 9.56
CA MET A 359 -20.16 3.12 8.22
C MET A 359 -20.05 4.66 8.22
N GLN A 360 -20.49 5.35 9.27
CA GLN A 360 -20.23 6.78 9.45
C GLN A 360 -18.75 7.06 9.73
N LEU A 361 -18.05 6.20 10.48
CA LEU A 361 -16.60 6.28 10.63
C LEU A 361 -15.90 6.02 9.29
N VAL A 362 -16.32 4.99 8.54
CA VAL A 362 -15.81 4.73 7.18
C VAL A 362 -15.99 5.96 6.29
N ASN A 363 -17.19 6.56 6.28
CA ASN A 363 -17.42 7.77 5.51
C ASN A 363 -16.50 8.94 5.90
N PHE A 364 -16.17 9.06 7.17
CA PHE A 364 -15.26 10.10 7.66
C PHE A 364 -13.83 9.87 7.19
N VAL A 365 -13.32 8.64 7.30
CA VAL A 365 -11.94 8.32 6.89
C VAL A 365 -11.74 8.37 5.36
N TYR A 366 -12.82 8.42 4.58
CA TYR A 366 -12.79 8.73 3.14
C TYR A 366 -12.88 10.25 2.84
N THR A 367 -12.37 11.07 3.75
CA THR A 367 -12.16 12.51 3.54
C THR A 367 -10.68 12.84 3.76
N VAL A 368 -10.16 13.91 3.15
CA VAL A 368 -8.79 14.40 3.38
C VAL A 368 -8.51 14.53 4.89
N ARG A 369 -9.42 15.17 5.63
CA ARG A 369 -9.27 15.34 7.07
C ARG A 369 -9.32 14.02 7.83
N GLY A 370 -10.25 13.14 7.48
CA GLY A 370 -10.44 11.84 8.15
C GLY A 370 -9.23 10.92 7.96
N THR A 371 -8.75 10.79 6.71
CA THR A 371 -7.51 10.06 6.40
C THR A 371 -6.32 10.64 7.17
N THR A 372 -6.13 11.98 7.14
CA THR A 372 -5.01 12.62 7.83
C THR A 372 -5.06 12.42 9.35
N MET A 373 -6.27 12.48 9.95
CA MET A 373 -6.43 12.23 11.38
C MET A 373 -6.27 10.77 11.75
N LEU A 374 -6.69 9.85 10.89
CA LEU A 374 -6.47 8.41 11.07
C LEU A 374 -4.97 8.10 11.06
N ASP A 375 -4.22 8.69 10.13
CA ASP A 375 -2.78 8.44 10.01
C ASP A 375 -1.99 9.13 11.13
N PHE A 376 -2.14 10.46 11.29
CA PHE A 376 -1.25 11.32 12.08
C PHE A 376 -1.86 11.81 13.39
N GLY A 377 -3.12 11.48 13.68
CA GLY A 377 -3.80 11.93 14.91
C GLY A 377 -4.28 13.39 14.84
N PRO A 378 -4.29 14.13 15.98
CA PRO A 378 -4.88 15.45 16.04
C PRO A 378 -4.14 16.50 15.23
N GLN A 379 -4.90 17.40 14.62
CA GLN A 379 -4.33 18.60 13.98
C GLN A 379 -3.51 19.41 14.99
N GLY A 380 -2.37 19.92 14.53
CA GLY A 380 -1.45 20.73 15.36
C GLY A 380 -0.39 19.90 16.08
N LYS A 381 -0.43 18.56 15.98
CA LYS A 381 0.61 17.68 16.53
C LYS A 381 1.68 17.34 15.49
N TYR A 382 1.33 16.51 14.51
CA TYR A 382 2.23 16.10 13.43
C TYR A 382 1.84 16.69 12.08
N TRP A 383 0.68 17.31 12.00
CA TRP A 383 0.21 17.95 10.79
C TRP A 383 -0.61 19.20 11.07
N THR A 384 -0.60 20.10 10.10
CA THR A 384 -1.44 21.30 10.04
C THR A 384 -2.02 21.44 8.64
N PRO A 385 -3.13 22.18 8.44
CA PRO A 385 -3.49 22.65 7.11
C PRO A 385 -2.30 23.40 6.50
N ALA A 386 -2.07 23.20 5.20
CA ALA A 386 -1.06 23.97 4.48
C ALA A 386 -1.46 25.46 4.43
N LYS A 387 -0.45 26.33 4.47
CA LYS A 387 -0.66 27.77 4.36
C LYS A 387 -0.87 28.16 2.88
N PRO A 388 -1.55 29.30 2.63
CA PRO A 388 -1.61 29.85 1.27
C PRO A 388 -0.21 30.04 0.68
N GLY A 389 0.01 29.52 -0.53
CA GLY A 389 1.30 29.59 -1.23
C GLY A 389 2.25 28.42 -0.93
N GLU A 390 1.97 27.55 0.04
CA GLU A 390 2.70 26.27 0.18
C GLU A 390 2.27 25.31 -0.93
N LEU A 391 3.25 24.75 -1.65
CA LEU A 391 3.00 23.89 -2.81
C LEU A 391 3.18 22.41 -2.45
N GLY A 392 2.35 21.57 -3.04
CA GLY A 392 2.44 20.12 -2.96
C GLY A 392 3.42 19.54 -3.98
N LEU A 393 3.53 18.21 -4.03
CA LEU A 393 4.48 17.48 -4.87
C LEU A 393 4.35 17.77 -6.37
N THR A 394 3.17 18.14 -6.84
CA THR A 394 2.89 18.46 -8.25
C THR A 394 2.85 19.95 -8.54
N GLY A 395 3.30 20.80 -7.60
CA GLY A 395 3.36 22.25 -7.77
C GLY A 395 2.02 22.99 -7.60
N HIS A 396 0.94 22.31 -7.26
CA HIS A 396 -0.33 22.92 -6.89
C HIS A 396 -0.37 23.30 -5.42
N GLN A 397 -1.32 24.16 -5.03
CA GLN A 397 -1.54 24.53 -3.63
C GLN A 397 -1.67 23.26 -2.76
N ALA A 398 -0.83 23.13 -1.76
CA ALA A 398 -0.88 22.02 -0.82
C ALA A 398 -2.15 22.06 0.06
N LEU A 399 -2.56 20.88 0.53
CA LEU A 399 -3.70 20.69 1.45
C LEU A 399 -3.24 20.59 2.90
N ILE A 400 -2.17 19.86 3.13
CA ILE A 400 -1.64 19.52 4.46
C ILE A 400 -0.13 19.70 4.51
N ASN A 401 0.35 20.13 5.67
CA ASN A 401 1.78 20.13 6.02
C ASN A 401 1.99 19.08 7.11
N VAL A 402 2.76 18.04 6.80
CA VAL A 402 3.07 16.93 7.71
C VAL A 402 4.53 17.04 8.16
N ASP A 403 4.77 16.95 9.45
CA ASP A 403 6.12 16.80 9.99
C ASP A 403 6.60 15.35 9.88
N TRP A 404 6.99 14.98 8.66
CA TRP A 404 7.48 13.63 8.34
C TRP A 404 8.67 13.20 9.18
N ASN A 405 9.57 14.13 9.51
CA ASN A 405 10.77 13.82 10.28
C ASN A 405 10.43 13.40 11.71
N THR A 406 9.50 14.10 12.35
CA THR A 406 9.07 13.73 13.71
C THR A 406 8.19 12.48 13.67
N PHE A 407 7.34 12.33 12.67
CA PHE A 407 6.44 11.18 12.57
C PHE A 407 7.20 9.86 12.33
N TYR A 408 8.13 9.84 11.36
CA TYR A 408 8.94 8.67 11.02
C TYR A 408 10.33 8.65 11.67
N SER A 409 10.60 9.44 12.72
CA SER A 409 11.92 9.47 13.37
C SER A 409 12.34 8.17 14.09
N GLY A 410 11.78 7.07 13.64
CA GLY A 410 12.31 5.70 13.73
C GLY A 410 12.26 5.02 15.10
N SER A 411 11.88 5.69 16.19
CA SER A 411 11.87 5.04 17.51
C SER A 411 10.74 5.48 18.44
N ALA A 412 10.00 6.50 18.10
CA ALA A 412 8.95 7.01 18.95
C ALA A 412 7.65 6.25 18.68
N ARG A 413 7.37 5.22 19.49
CA ARG A 413 6.02 4.66 19.56
C ARG A 413 5.03 5.78 19.82
N GLN A 414 3.94 5.80 19.06
CA GLN A 414 2.95 6.87 19.07
C GLN A 414 1.59 6.35 19.58
N ASN A 415 0.74 7.25 20.06
CA ASN A 415 -0.61 6.90 20.52
C ASN A 415 -1.66 7.89 19.99
N TRP A 416 -1.49 8.36 18.75
CA TRP A 416 -2.29 9.46 18.18
C TRP A 416 -3.18 9.04 17.03
N GLY A 417 -2.67 8.33 16.04
CA GLY A 417 -3.37 7.79 14.89
C GLY A 417 -3.39 6.26 14.89
N TRP A 418 -4.03 5.68 13.88
CA TRP A 418 -4.00 4.23 13.64
C TRP A 418 -2.99 3.82 12.56
N ASP A 419 -2.17 4.74 12.08
CA ASP A 419 -1.07 4.52 11.13
C ASP A 419 -1.47 3.63 9.95
N GLN A 420 -2.24 4.17 9.02
CA GLN A 420 -2.68 3.48 7.80
C GLN A 420 -3.39 2.12 8.04
N GLN A 421 -3.93 1.89 9.25
CA GLN A 421 -4.70 0.68 9.52
C GLN A 421 -6.16 0.83 9.08
N GLY A 422 -6.65 -0.14 8.32
CA GLY A 422 -8.04 -0.22 7.87
C GLY A 422 -8.33 0.56 6.59
N PRO A 423 -9.62 0.84 6.29
CA PRO A 423 -10.01 1.59 5.11
C PRO A 423 -9.67 3.08 5.27
N TYR A 424 -9.14 3.70 4.23
CA TYR A 424 -8.84 5.14 4.15
C TYR A 424 -8.71 5.58 2.69
N ASP A 425 -8.64 6.89 2.46
CA ASP A 425 -8.48 7.49 1.14
C ASP A 425 -7.24 8.39 1.07
N GLN A 426 -6.07 7.78 0.90
CA GLN A 426 -4.88 8.50 0.46
C GLN A 426 -4.93 8.66 -1.07
N SER A 427 -5.99 9.32 -1.56
CA SER A 427 -6.19 9.64 -2.97
C SER A 427 -5.04 10.42 -3.57
N LYS A 428 -5.01 10.51 -4.91
CA LYS A 428 -4.04 11.36 -5.61
C LYS A 428 -4.01 12.78 -5.03
N ALA A 429 -5.18 13.38 -4.81
CA ALA A 429 -5.28 14.72 -4.24
C ALA A 429 -4.66 14.82 -2.83
N TRP A 430 -4.86 13.79 -2.00
CA TRP A 430 -4.25 13.74 -0.67
C TRP A 430 -2.73 13.60 -0.74
N ARG A 431 -2.22 12.68 -1.57
CA ARG A 431 -0.78 12.41 -1.72
C ARG A 431 -0.05 13.61 -2.33
N ASP A 432 -0.59 14.17 -3.41
CA ASP A 432 -0.02 15.35 -4.07
C ASP A 432 -0.17 16.62 -3.24
N GLY A 433 -1.18 16.64 -2.35
CA GLY A 433 -1.50 17.75 -1.47
C GLY A 433 -0.63 17.87 -0.21
N GLY A 434 0.30 16.97 0.03
CA GLY A 434 1.31 17.14 1.07
C GLY A 434 2.32 18.22 0.68
N VAL A 435 2.67 19.15 1.62
CA VAL A 435 3.68 20.19 1.35
C VAL A 435 4.99 19.54 0.90
N ALA A 436 5.45 19.93 -0.30
CA ALA A 436 6.68 19.42 -0.88
C ALA A 436 7.91 20.02 -0.18
N ILE A 437 8.72 19.17 0.42
CA ILE A 437 10.04 19.54 0.93
C ILE A 437 11.04 19.41 -0.24
N PRO A 438 11.93 20.39 -0.47
CA PRO A 438 12.88 20.31 -1.57
C PRO A 438 13.67 18.99 -1.56
N ALA A 439 13.79 18.34 -2.71
CA ALA A 439 14.49 17.05 -2.85
C ALA A 439 15.96 17.07 -2.37
N THR A 440 16.54 18.26 -2.28
CA THR A 440 17.92 18.52 -1.78
C THR A 440 17.99 18.71 -0.27
N SER A 441 16.86 18.70 0.42
CA SER A 441 16.77 18.84 1.88
C SER A 441 16.68 17.47 2.58
N PRO A 442 17.15 17.33 3.82
CA PRO A 442 17.10 16.06 4.55
C PRO A 442 15.71 15.40 4.62
N GLY A 443 14.63 16.19 4.70
CA GLY A 443 13.25 15.68 4.68
C GLY A 443 12.64 15.50 3.29
N GLY A 444 13.41 15.72 2.21
CA GLY A 444 12.92 15.79 0.84
C GLY A 444 12.82 14.44 0.09
N SER A 445 12.91 13.32 0.78
CA SER A 445 12.90 11.98 0.16
C SER A 445 11.64 11.73 -0.69
N ALA A 446 10.46 12.11 -0.19
CA ALA A 446 9.20 11.94 -0.94
C ALA A 446 9.20 12.73 -2.26
N THR A 447 9.68 13.98 -2.22
CA THR A 447 9.81 14.82 -3.44
C THR A 447 10.82 14.20 -4.41
N MET A 448 11.96 13.71 -3.91
CA MET A 448 12.97 13.06 -4.74
C MET A 448 12.43 11.77 -5.38
N LEU A 449 11.72 10.92 -4.61
CA LEU A 449 11.08 9.72 -5.13
C LEU A 449 10.07 10.03 -6.24
N GLN A 450 9.25 11.05 -6.05
CA GLN A 450 8.29 11.52 -7.05
C GLN A 450 9.01 11.97 -8.32
N GLN A 451 10.02 12.84 -8.20
CA GLN A 451 10.77 13.37 -9.34
C GLN A 451 11.51 12.29 -10.12
N GLU A 452 12.18 11.36 -9.44
CA GLU A 452 12.90 10.25 -10.08
C GLU A 452 11.92 9.30 -10.78
N THR A 453 10.74 9.04 -10.21
CA THR A 453 9.73 8.18 -10.82
C THR A 453 9.12 8.83 -12.06
N VAL A 454 8.72 10.10 -11.98
CA VAL A 454 8.18 10.85 -13.14
C VAL A 454 9.20 10.91 -14.26
N LYS A 455 10.44 11.20 -13.93
CA LYS A 455 11.53 11.38 -14.91
C LYS A 455 11.89 10.07 -15.62
N ASN A 456 11.99 8.96 -14.88
CA ASN A 456 12.64 7.75 -15.40
C ASN A 456 11.69 6.58 -15.62
N TYR A 457 10.57 6.47 -14.89
CA TYR A 457 9.74 5.25 -14.89
C TYR A 457 8.35 5.42 -15.49
N ALA A 458 7.72 6.59 -15.26
CA ALA A 458 6.38 6.84 -15.77
C ALA A 458 6.35 6.77 -17.30
N GLY A 459 5.43 5.97 -17.82
CA GLY A 459 5.31 5.72 -19.27
C GLY A 459 6.12 4.51 -19.78
N HIS A 460 6.93 3.85 -18.91
CA HIS A 460 7.66 2.63 -19.26
C HIS A 460 6.92 1.34 -18.91
N GLN A 461 5.74 1.40 -18.29
CA GLN A 461 4.91 0.23 -18.07
C GLN A 461 4.29 -0.28 -19.40
N PRO A 462 4.01 -1.58 -19.52
CA PRO A 462 3.21 -2.11 -20.64
C PRO A 462 1.83 -1.45 -20.66
N ARG A 463 1.26 -1.25 -21.84
CA ARG A 463 -0.10 -0.70 -21.98
C ARG A 463 -1.14 -1.56 -21.28
N TYR A 464 -0.97 -2.86 -21.31
CA TYR A 464 -1.88 -3.82 -20.68
C TYR A 464 -1.10 -4.71 -19.73
N VAL A 465 -1.58 -4.78 -18.48
CA VAL A 465 -1.04 -5.67 -17.45
C VAL A 465 -2.15 -6.55 -16.87
N PHE A 466 -1.78 -7.62 -16.20
CA PHE A 466 -2.73 -8.41 -15.42
C PHE A 466 -3.24 -7.57 -14.25
N PRO A 467 -4.55 -7.53 -13.96
CA PRO A 467 -5.08 -6.75 -12.84
C PRO A 467 -4.50 -7.22 -11.51
N ALA A 468 -4.17 -6.30 -10.61
CA ALA A 468 -3.63 -6.60 -9.28
C ALA A 468 -4.60 -7.44 -8.41
N SER A 469 -5.89 -7.39 -8.70
CA SER A 469 -6.91 -8.20 -8.04
C SER A 469 -7.89 -8.77 -9.05
N VAL A 470 -8.16 -10.06 -8.96
CA VAL A 470 -9.10 -10.79 -9.82
C VAL A 470 -10.02 -11.69 -9.00
N TRP A 471 -11.25 -11.85 -9.46
CA TRP A 471 -12.24 -12.70 -8.83
C TRP A 471 -12.12 -14.15 -9.31
N ILE A 472 -11.58 -15.04 -8.46
CA ILE A 472 -11.56 -16.48 -8.71
C ILE A 472 -12.84 -17.09 -8.16
N GLN A 473 -13.50 -17.96 -8.93
CA GLN A 473 -14.70 -18.66 -8.46
C GLN A 473 -14.39 -19.48 -7.20
N PRO A 474 -15.24 -19.48 -6.17
CA PRO A 474 -14.98 -20.17 -4.89
C PRO A 474 -14.58 -21.64 -5.04
N SER A 475 -15.19 -22.34 -5.99
CA SER A 475 -14.87 -23.75 -6.28
C SER A 475 -13.48 -23.96 -6.90
N GLN A 476 -12.84 -22.90 -7.42
CA GLN A 476 -11.55 -22.95 -8.13
C GLN A 476 -10.39 -22.34 -7.31
N VAL A 477 -10.69 -21.64 -6.22
CA VAL A 477 -9.70 -20.90 -5.42
C VAL A 477 -8.59 -21.79 -4.89
N GLN A 478 -8.94 -22.92 -4.28
CA GLN A 478 -7.95 -23.84 -3.72
C GLN A 478 -7.01 -24.34 -4.81
N GLN A 479 -7.56 -24.69 -5.96
CA GLN A 479 -6.78 -25.15 -7.11
C GLN A 479 -5.89 -24.04 -7.66
N TYR A 480 -6.44 -22.83 -7.85
CA TYR A 480 -5.69 -21.67 -8.33
C TYR A 480 -4.50 -21.35 -7.42
N SER A 481 -4.74 -21.24 -6.11
CA SER A 481 -3.69 -20.92 -5.13
C SER A 481 -2.61 -22.01 -5.05
N MET A 482 -3.00 -23.28 -5.14
CA MET A 482 -2.05 -24.39 -5.17
C MET A 482 -1.16 -24.34 -6.42
N LEU A 483 -1.77 -24.12 -7.61
CA LEU A 483 -1.03 -24.00 -8.86
C LEU A 483 -0.07 -22.83 -8.82
N GLN A 484 -0.53 -21.64 -8.40
CA GLN A 484 0.27 -20.42 -8.27
C GLN A 484 1.46 -20.67 -7.34
N THR A 485 1.22 -21.19 -6.13
CA THR A 485 2.27 -21.44 -5.15
C THR A 485 3.32 -22.42 -5.68
N ASN A 486 2.89 -23.54 -6.24
CA ASN A 486 3.81 -24.57 -6.72
C ASN A 486 4.63 -24.09 -7.91
N ILE A 487 3.99 -23.41 -8.87
CA ILE A 487 4.65 -22.87 -10.07
C ILE A 487 5.63 -21.76 -9.66
N ASN A 488 5.22 -20.79 -8.86
CA ASN A 488 6.09 -19.68 -8.47
C ASN A 488 7.28 -20.16 -7.61
N THR A 489 7.06 -21.10 -6.71
CA THR A 489 8.16 -21.72 -5.93
C THR A 489 9.17 -22.41 -6.85
N PHE A 490 8.69 -23.17 -7.81
CA PHE A 490 9.55 -23.85 -8.78
C PHE A 490 10.34 -22.86 -9.65
N VAL A 491 9.67 -21.81 -10.16
CA VAL A 491 10.31 -20.76 -10.95
C VAL A 491 11.39 -20.05 -10.16
N ASN A 492 11.11 -19.64 -8.92
CA ASN A 492 12.08 -18.95 -8.08
C ASN A 492 13.30 -19.82 -7.79
N GLN A 493 13.11 -21.08 -7.42
CA GLN A 493 14.20 -22.02 -7.16
C GLN A 493 15.10 -22.24 -8.39
N TRP A 494 14.51 -22.41 -9.56
CA TRP A 494 15.28 -22.60 -10.78
C TRP A 494 15.95 -21.29 -11.25
N THR A 495 15.30 -20.16 -11.05
CA THR A 495 15.87 -18.83 -11.32
C THR A 495 17.15 -18.64 -10.52
N ASP A 496 17.15 -18.91 -9.21
CA ASP A 496 18.34 -18.82 -8.37
C ASP A 496 19.43 -19.78 -8.84
N GLN A 497 19.07 -21.04 -9.16
CA GLN A 497 20.00 -22.05 -9.64
C GLN A 497 20.64 -21.67 -10.98
N PHE A 498 19.90 -21.09 -11.91
CA PHE A 498 20.42 -20.56 -13.17
C PHE A 498 21.34 -19.35 -12.94
N ILE A 499 20.95 -18.45 -12.02
CA ILE A 499 21.77 -17.27 -11.69
C ILE A 499 23.13 -17.68 -11.12
N VAL A 500 23.16 -18.61 -10.15
CA VAL A 500 24.43 -19.04 -9.53
C VAL A 500 25.16 -20.13 -10.33
N GLY A 501 24.55 -20.65 -11.41
CA GLY A 501 25.18 -21.62 -12.33
C GLY A 501 25.17 -23.07 -11.84
N THR A 502 24.36 -23.42 -10.81
CA THR A 502 24.16 -24.85 -10.42
C THR A 502 23.26 -25.58 -11.41
N LYS A 503 22.56 -24.85 -12.24
CA LYS A 503 21.86 -25.29 -13.45
C LYS A 503 22.36 -24.48 -14.65
N ASP A 504 22.53 -25.16 -15.79
CA ASP A 504 23.01 -24.54 -17.02
C ASP A 504 21.83 -24.17 -17.94
N LEU A 505 21.79 -22.90 -18.36
CA LEU A 505 20.69 -22.37 -19.20
C LEU A 505 20.65 -23.04 -20.60
N ASN A 506 21.75 -23.63 -21.10
CA ASN A 506 21.75 -24.26 -22.41
C ASN A 506 21.26 -25.71 -22.34
N THR A 507 21.64 -26.44 -21.31
CA THR A 507 21.31 -27.87 -21.17
C THR A 507 20.04 -28.12 -20.37
N ASP A 508 19.77 -27.33 -19.32
CA ASP A 508 18.66 -27.58 -18.39
C ASP A 508 17.37 -26.78 -18.70
N TRP A 509 17.44 -25.80 -19.62
CA TRP A 509 16.28 -24.95 -19.93
C TRP A 509 15.02 -25.73 -20.35
N ASN A 510 15.17 -26.74 -21.20
CA ASN A 510 14.05 -27.55 -21.66
C ASN A 510 13.43 -28.36 -20.49
N ALA A 511 14.27 -28.89 -19.60
CA ALA A 511 13.81 -29.61 -18.41
C ALA A 511 13.06 -28.65 -17.45
N TYR A 512 13.54 -27.42 -17.30
CA TYR A 512 12.86 -26.38 -16.55
C TYR A 512 11.47 -26.07 -17.11
N VAL A 513 11.36 -25.75 -18.41
CA VAL A 513 10.07 -25.46 -19.07
C VAL A 513 9.11 -26.64 -18.95
N GLN A 514 9.60 -27.87 -19.14
CA GLN A 514 8.80 -29.08 -18.97
C GLN A 514 8.34 -29.24 -17.49
N GLY A 515 9.21 -28.95 -16.52
CA GLY A 515 8.87 -28.96 -15.10
C GLY A 515 7.72 -28.01 -14.78
N VAL A 516 7.78 -26.76 -15.27
CA VAL A 516 6.69 -25.77 -15.11
C VAL A 516 5.39 -26.29 -15.74
N ASN A 517 5.45 -26.86 -16.96
CA ASN A 517 4.27 -27.42 -17.62
C ASN A 517 3.65 -28.58 -16.83
N ASN A 518 4.48 -29.46 -16.26
CA ASN A 518 4.04 -30.61 -15.47
C ASN A 518 3.37 -30.20 -14.15
N LEU A 519 3.67 -29.00 -13.62
CA LEU A 519 2.99 -28.42 -12.47
C LEU A 519 1.60 -27.86 -12.76
N GLY A 520 1.15 -27.95 -14.03
CA GLY A 520 -0.20 -27.54 -14.43
C GLY A 520 -0.30 -26.11 -14.98
N LEU A 521 0.77 -25.59 -15.60
CA LEU A 521 0.81 -24.24 -16.17
C LEU A 521 -0.41 -23.96 -17.09
N SER A 522 -0.79 -24.92 -17.95
CA SER A 522 -1.94 -24.73 -18.84
C SER A 522 -3.23 -24.42 -18.08
N GLN A 523 -3.46 -25.13 -16.97
CA GLN A 523 -4.63 -24.91 -16.12
C GLN A 523 -4.53 -23.59 -15.35
N TYR A 524 -3.34 -23.24 -14.83
CA TYR A 524 -3.11 -21.95 -14.17
C TYR A 524 -3.40 -20.79 -15.12
N LEU A 525 -2.92 -20.83 -16.36
CA LEU A 525 -3.20 -19.84 -17.39
C LEU A 525 -4.69 -19.76 -17.77
N GLN A 526 -5.37 -20.90 -17.88
CA GLN A 526 -6.82 -20.92 -18.17
C GLN A 526 -7.63 -20.25 -17.06
N LEU A 527 -7.33 -20.55 -15.80
CA LEU A 527 -7.99 -19.95 -14.64
C LEU A 527 -7.69 -18.44 -14.56
N SER A 528 -6.43 -18.04 -14.76
CA SER A 528 -6.00 -16.64 -14.77
C SER A 528 -6.67 -15.85 -15.90
N GLN A 529 -6.73 -16.41 -17.13
CA GLN A 529 -7.38 -15.77 -18.26
C GLN A 529 -8.89 -15.59 -18.03
N SER A 530 -9.54 -16.58 -17.42
CA SER A 530 -10.97 -16.50 -17.08
C SER A 530 -11.25 -15.45 -16.02
N ALA A 531 -10.39 -15.39 -15.00
CA ALA A 531 -10.52 -14.44 -13.89
C ALA A 531 -10.19 -13.01 -14.30
N MET A 532 -9.21 -12.82 -15.19
CA MET A 532 -8.81 -11.50 -15.67
C MET A 532 -9.96 -10.76 -16.35
N GLY A 533 -10.81 -11.45 -17.12
CA GLY A 533 -11.83 -10.83 -17.96
C GLY A 533 -11.19 -9.90 -18.99
N LYS A 534 -10.93 -8.65 -18.61
CA LYS A 534 -10.19 -7.68 -19.43
C LYS A 534 -8.87 -7.32 -18.74
N PRO A 535 -7.78 -7.17 -19.51
CA PRO A 535 -6.53 -6.66 -18.94
C PRO A 535 -6.69 -5.22 -18.46
N PHE A 536 -5.90 -4.86 -17.47
CA PHE A 536 -5.86 -3.49 -16.97
C PHE A 536 -5.13 -2.57 -17.96
N ASP A 537 -5.78 -1.49 -18.41
CA ASP A 537 -5.21 -0.49 -19.31
C ASP A 537 -4.48 0.59 -18.51
N THR A 538 -3.16 0.62 -18.60
CA THR A 538 -2.30 1.56 -17.87
C THR A 538 -2.17 2.93 -18.55
N SER A 539 -2.89 3.19 -19.64
CA SER A 539 -2.72 4.40 -20.46
C SER A 539 -3.01 5.72 -19.72
N SER A 540 -3.80 5.66 -18.63
CA SER A 540 -4.06 6.80 -17.75
C SER A 540 -2.89 7.13 -16.80
N PHE A 541 -1.94 6.21 -16.62
CA PHE A 541 -0.75 6.41 -15.79
C PHE A 541 0.41 6.98 -16.61
N LYS A 542 0.16 8.05 -17.31
CA LYS A 542 1.21 8.84 -17.94
C LYS A 542 1.73 9.85 -16.92
N GLY A 543 3.06 10.04 -16.92
CA GLY A 543 3.69 10.98 -16.00
C GLY A 543 2.98 12.32 -16.03
N GLU A 544 2.31 12.66 -14.95
CA GLU A 544 1.90 14.02 -14.66
C GLU A 544 3.08 14.65 -13.90
N GLY A 545 3.90 15.38 -14.67
CA GLY A 545 4.89 16.29 -14.11
C GLY A 545 4.23 17.58 -13.68
#